data_2941d80921dc4562df218e0aa348bfbe
#
_entry.id   2941d80921dc4562df218e0aa348bfbe
#
_cell.length_a   1.000
_cell.length_b   1.000
_cell.length_c   1.000
_cell.angle_alpha   90.00
_cell.angle_beta   90.00
_cell.angle_gamma   90.00
#
_symmetry.space_group_name_H-M   'P 1'
#
loop_
_entity.id
_entity.type
_entity.pdbx_description
1 polymer ?
#
loop_
_entity_poly.entity_id
_entity_poly.type
_entity_poly.pdbx_seq_one_letter_code
_entity_poly.pdbx_strand_id
1 'polypeptide(L)'
;MKLVNELCINLLGVLGLLTTLSGCGNQKDTIQSNIDIADSYWDIYSDTWVATDALGRTMPSQEEVGNVKDDKRRVVGIFYITWHSDNLANLKSPYRADVSKVLEEAPEARLDANHPAWTEGSYHWGEPEVGYFLSRDEYVIRKDMSMLADAGVDVLVMDVTNAVRYWDEWETLFTTMQKMKAEGNKVPQFCFWAFNGPVISVVQDLYDKVYKENKYKDLWFYWGDKPLLLYNGKPAMDANGGGVKNPNPHYDPKALTDSSYPHYNDPDYTNEFYTDYTREVKDFFTLRTMWWGYYEWAGERFVGTEGNWSFGYDLGDERVCKMHPSDLVATFQGKNEQAAVTPAQHPTSIVGKSWTRDHKEPRLNDHDMPEPTYVPWLGKTVDDPTAYGIYFQDRWEEALKNDPQFLYLNDWNEWTAGKYSSGKAPGSELPGPTEFLGRKNPFYFVDQYNAEFNRTIQPMKGGYTDNYYMQMAQNIRRYKGVRP
;
A
#
# COMPACT_ATOMS: atom_id res chain seq x y z
N MET A 1 -18.31 69.70 12.71
CA MET A 1 -18.97 69.24 11.45
C MET A 1 -18.24 68.12 10.70
N LYS A 2 -17.02 67.77 11.00
CA LYS A 2 -16.33 66.60 10.38
C LYS A 2 -16.54 65.27 11.08
N LEU A 3 -16.92 65.29 12.36
CA LEU A 3 -17.15 64.03 13.15
C LEU A 3 -18.51 63.36 12.91
N VAL A 4 -19.50 64.08 12.41
CA VAL A 4 -20.86 63.55 12.20
C VAL A 4 -20.97 62.79 10.87
N ASN A 5 -20.12 63.11 9.88
CA ASN A 5 -20.16 62.39 8.60
C ASN A 5 -19.47 61.02 8.62
N GLU A 6 -18.46 60.80 9.50
CA GLU A 6 -17.81 59.48 9.61
C GLU A 6 -18.69 58.43 10.34
N LEU A 7 -19.56 58.89 11.24
CA LEU A 7 -20.47 57.98 11.96
C LEU A 7 -21.62 57.47 11.08
N CYS A 8 -22.05 58.24 10.08
CA CYS A 8 -23.14 57.83 9.17
C CYS A 8 -22.66 56.81 8.11
N ILE A 9 -21.39 56.89 7.70
CA ILE A 9 -20.83 55.95 6.71
C ILE A 9 -20.59 54.58 7.33
N ASN A 10 -20.18 54.55 8.60
CA ASN A 10 -19.98 53.28 9.31
C ASN A 10 -21.31 52.56 9.66
N LEU A 11 -22.43 53.30 9.83
CA LEU A 11 -23.73 52.69 10.10
C LEU A 11 -24.35 52.05 8.84
N LEU A 12 -24.12 52.63 7.69
CA LEU A 12 -24.59 52.06 6.41
C LEU A 12 -23.79 50.84 5.98
N GLY A 13 -22.49 50.74 6.33
CA GLY A 13 -21.65 49.57 6.09
C GLY A 13 -22.08 48.35 6.95
N VAL A 14 -22.50 48.58 8.17
CA VAL A 14 -22.96 47.51 9.08
C VAL A 14 -24.35 46.99 8.69
N LEU A 15 -25.24 47.83 8.17
CA LEU A 15 -26.53 47.37 7.67
C LEU A 15 -26.43 46.59 6.35
N GLY A 16 -25.44 46.92 5.50
CA GLY A 16 -25.19 46.17 4.29
C GLY A 16 -24.61 44.78 4.51
N LEU A 17 -23.84 44.60 5.60
CA LEU A 17 -23.28 43.29 5.94
C LEU A 17 -24.33 42.36 6.57
N LEU A 18 -25.32 42.89 7.26
CA LEU A 18 -26.37 42.06 7.88
C LEU A 18 -27.40 41.51 6.88
N THR A 19 -27.57 42.17 5.74
CA THR A 19 -28.49 41.67 4.71
C THR A 19 -27.84 40.62 3.77
N THR A 20 -26.49 40.55 3.72
CA THR A 20 -25.79 39.51 2.97
C THR A 20 -25.58 38.21 3.74
N LEU A 21 -25.69 38.23 5.08
CA LEU A 21 -25.58 37.03 5.94
C LEU A 21 -26.85 36.17 5.96
N SER A 22 -28.01 36.70 5.60
CA SER A 22 -29.24 35.89 5.49
C SER A 22 -29.37 35.13 4.19
N GLY A 23 -28.49 35.34 3.20
CA GLY A 23 -28.43 34.59 1.94
C GLY A 23 -27.49 33.38 1.95
N CYS A 24 -26.68 33.24 3.00
CA CYS A 24 -25.70 32.13 3.08
C CYS A 24 -26.28 30.81 3.58
N GLY A 25 -27.52 30.78 4.04
CA GLY A 25 -28.15 29.53 4.49
C GLY A 25 -28.36 28.51 3.39
N ASN A 26 -28.67 28.97 2.18
CA ASN A 26 -28.87 28.05 1.04
C ASN A 26 -27.61 27.66 0.30
N GLN A 27 -26.51 28.41 0.49
CA GLN A 27 -25.22 28.00 -0.13
C GLN A 27 -24.51 26.90 0.64
N LYS A 28 -24.79 26.73 1.94
CA LYS A 28 -24.21 25.60 2.69
C LYS A 28 -24.78 24.27 2.22
N ASP A 29 -26.08 24.21 1.95
CA ASP A 29 -26.70 22.98 1.46
C ASP A 29 -26.27 22.64 0.04
N THR A 30 -26.02 23.67 -0.80
CA THR A 30 -25.53 23.47 -2.16
C THR A 30 -24.06 23.06 -2.22
N ILE A 31 -23.25 23.58 -1.28
CA ILE A 31 -21.85 23.17 -1.15
C ILE A 31 -21.76 21.76 -0.57
N GLN A 32 -22.61 21.43 0.41
CA GLN A 32 -22.66 20.11 1.00
C GLN A 32 -23.09 19.05 -0.02
N SER A 33 -24.10 19.34 -0.82
CA SER A 33 -24.53 18.42 -1.90
C SER A 33 -23.49 18.28 -3.01
N ASN A 34 -22.72 19.31 -3.31
CA ASN A 34 -21.65 19.24 -4.28
C ASN A 34 -20.42 18.46 -3.75
N ILE A 35 -20.18 18.50 -2.43
CA ILE A 35 -19.13 17.68 -1.81
C ILE A 35 -19.54 16.20 -1.84
N ASP A 36 -20.79 15.89 -1.54
CA ASP A 36 -21.31 14.52 -1.61
C ASP A 36 -21.29 13.94 -3.02
N ILE A 37 -21.49 14.78 -4.04
CA ILE A 37 -21.35 14.38 -5.45
C ILE A 37 -19.87 14.24 -5.82
N ALA A 38 -18.99 15.10 -5.31
CA ALA A 38 -17.56 15.00 -5.54
C ALA A 38 -16.92 13.76 -4.88
N ASP A 39 -17.45 13.31 -3.73
CA ASP A 39 -17.02 12.05 -3.10
C ASP A 39 -17.38 10.81 -3.94
N SER A 40 -18.33 10.92 -4.85
CA SER A 40 -18.67 9.84 -5.80
C SER A 40 -17.79 9.85 -7.05
N TYR A 41 -17.16 10.97 -7.35
CA TYR A 41 -16.20 11.12 -8.43
C TYR A 41 -14.79 11.18 -7.88
N TRP A 42 -13.99 10.28 -8.33
CA TRP A 42 -12.57 10.33 -8.11
C TRP A 42 -12.03 11.62 -8.76
N ASP A 43 -11.75 12.60 -7.95
CA ASP A 43 -11.32 13.91 -8.39
C ASP A 43 -9.91 14.20 -7.91
N ILE A 44 -8.98 14.28 -8.84
CA ILE A 44 -7.66 14.82 -8.61
C ILE A 44 -7.57 16.16 -9.32
N TYR A 45 -7.65 17.24 -8.56
CA TYR A 45 -7.38 18.56 -9.13
C TYR A 45 -5.96 18.67 -9.69
N SER A 46 -5.05 17.84 -9.20
CA SER A 46 -3.68 17.71 -9.67
C SER A 46 -3.52 17.01 -11.02
N ASP A 47 -4.58 16.42 -11.59
CA ASP A 47 -4.52 15.78 -12.91
C ASP A 47 -4.19 16.75 -14.05
N THR A 48 -4.39 18.05 -13.82
CA THR A 48 -4.03 19.11 -14.78
C THR A 48 -2.60 19.62 -14.61
N TRP A 49 -1.84 19.16 -13.61
CA TRP A 49 -0.47 19.63 -13.42
C TRP A 49 0.42 19.32 -14.61
N VAL A 50 1.16 20.33 -15.02
CA VAL A 50 2.29 20.16 -15.92
C VAL A 50 3.54 20.02 -15.05
N ALA A 51 4.13 18.83 -15.07
CA ALA A 51 5.33 18.53 -14.30
C ALA A 51 6.29 17.67 -15.13
N THR A 52 7.57 17.89 -14.94
CA THR A 52 8.65 17.11 -15.57
C THR A 52 9.57 16.63 -14.46
N ASP A 53 9.85 15.33 -14.39
CA ASP A 53 10.78 14.77 -13.42
C ASP A 53 12.25 15.03 -13.80
N ALA A 54 13.16 14.65 -12.89
CA ALA A 54 14.60 14.82 -13.10
C ALA A 54 15.13 14.00 -14.31
N LEU A 55 14.40 13.03 -14.80
CA LEU A 55 14.73 12.22 -15.97
C LEU A 55 14.20 12.82 -17.27
N GLY A 56 13.49 13.95 -17.20
CA GLY A 56 12.86 14.60 -18.34
C GLY A 56 11.54 13.94 -18.79
N ARG A 57 10.91 13.10 -17.95
CA ARG A 57 9.58 12.55 -18.22
C ARG A 57 8.52 13.57 -17.82
N THR A 58 7.64 13.90 -18.74
CA THR A 58 6.56 14.88 -18.51
C THR A 58 5.28 14.16 -18.11
N MET A 59 4.52 14.75 -17.21
CA MET A 59 3.17 14.29 -16.89
C MET A 59 2.30 14.29 -18.14
N PRO A 60 1.63 13.19 -18.47
CA PRO A 60 0.83 13.12 -19.66
C PRO A 60 -0.35 14.09 -19.60
N SER A 61 -0.56 14.78 -20.72
CA SER A 61 -1.68 15.69 -20.91
C SER A 61 -2.98 14.94 -21.18
N GLN A 62 -4.09 15.66 -21.10
CA GLN A 62 -5.41 15.15 -21.51
C GLN A 62 -5.42 14.68 -22.98
N GLU A 63 -4.69 15.37 -23.86
CA GLU A 63 -4.59 14.97 -25.29
C GLU A 63 -3.93 13.59 -25.44
N GLU A 64 -2.97 13.26 -24.58
CA GLU A 64 -2.23 11.99 -24.61
C GLU A 64 -3.01 10.82 -23.98
N VAL A 65 -3.72 11.05 -22.87
CA VAL A 65 -4.35 9.96 -22.09
C VAL A 65 -5.87 9.96 -22.14
N GLY A 66 -6.48 11.00 -22.69
CA GLY A 66 -7.93 11.17 -22.78
C GLY A 66 -8.56 11.70 -21.48
N ASN A 67 -9.87 11.95 -21.58
CA ASN A 67 -10.68 12.38 -20.44
C ASN A 67 -10.71 11.33 -19.32
N VAL A 68 -11.12 11.77 -18.13
CA VAL A 68 -11.42 10.85 -17.02
C VAL A 68 -12.36 9.74 -17.52
N LYS A 69 -11.95 8.50 -17.27
CA LYS A 69 -12.63 7.29 -17.72
C LYS A 69 -13.61 6.85 -16.64
N ASP A 70 -14.88 6.97 -16.91
CA ASP A 70 -15.99 6.65 -16.00
C ASP A 70 -16.82 5.43 -16.46
N ASP A 71 -16.38 4.75 -17.53
CA ASP A 71 -17.01 3.54 -18.06
C ASP A 71 -17.08 2.40 -17.04
N LYS A 72 -16.19 2.42 -16.08
CA LYS A 72 -16.16 1.52 -14.92
C LYS A 72 -15.41 2.16 -13.76
N ARG A 73 -15.58 1.58 -12.60
CA ARG A 73 -14.79 1.98 -11.43
C ARG A 73 -13.31 1.67 -11.66
N ARG A 74 -12.45 2.67 -11.52
CA ARG A 74 -11.00 2.58 -11.58
C ARG A 74 -10.41 3.07 -10.27
N VAL A 75 -9.98 2.12 -9.47
CA VAL A 75 -9.45 2.38 -8.12
C VAL A 75 -7.96 2.09 -8.09
N VAL A 76 -7.20 2.94 -7.42
CA VAL A 76 -5.79 2.72 -7.11
C VAL A 76 -5.62 2.61 -5.61
N GLY A 77 -5.21 1.44 -5.15
CA GLY A 77 -4.83 1.19 -3.77
C GLY A 77 -3.32 1.07 -3.63
N ILE A 78 -2.76 1.50 -2.50
CA ILE A 78 -1.34 1.38 -2.21
C ILE A 78 -1.10 0.78 -0.83
N PHE A 79 -0.13 -0.13 -0.74
CA PHE A 79 0.28 -0.70 0.54
C PHE A 79 0.98 0.36 1.38
N TYR A 80 0.53 0.51 2.62
CA TYR A 80 0.99 1.54 3.54
C TYR A 80 1.42 0.94 4.86
N ILE A 81 2.66 1.20 5.23
CA ILE A 81 3.32 0.64 6.40
C ILE A 81 3.25 1.62 7.57
N THR A 82 2.94 1.11 8.78
CA THR A 82 2.88 1.90 10.01
C THR A 82 3.77 1.35 11.14
N TRP A 83 4.79 0.58 10.81
CA TRP A 83 5.70 -0.01 11.79
C TRP A 83 6.93 0.85 12.12
N HIS A 84 7.06 2.06 11.57
CA HIS A 84 8.12 3.00 11.97
C HIS A 84 7.79 3.59 13.35
N SER A 85 8.01 2.78 14.38
CA SER A 85 7.60 3.05 15.75
C SER A 85 8.80 2.87 16.70
N ASP A 86 8.88 3.71 17.73
CA ASP A 86 9.86 3.61 18.79
C ASP A 86 9.63 2.39 19.71
N ASN A 87 8.45 1.78 19.63
CA ASN A 87 8.09 0.57 20.37
C ASN A 87 8.58 -0.73 19.70
N LEU A 88 9.01 -0.68 18.44
CA LEU A 88 9.59 -1.84 17.79
C LEU A 88 11.00 -2.08 18.34
N ALA A 89 11.14 -3.18 19.06
CA ALA A 89 12.37 -3.57 19.76
C ALA A 89 13.63 -3.65 18.86
N ASN A 90 13.46 -3.62 17.55
CA ASN A 90 14.51 -3.80 16.55
C ASN A 90 15.01 -2.48 15.93
N LEU A 91 14.35 -1.35 16.20
CA LEU A 91 14.74 -0.04 15.67
C LEU A 91 15.28 0.87 16.78
N LYS A 92 16.44 0.51 17.32
CA LYS A 92 17.10 1.31 18.35
C LYS A 92 17.64 2.63 17.83
N SER A 93 18.03 2.70 16.58
CA SER A 93 18.50 3.91 15.93
C SER A 93 18.41 3.78 14.41
N PRO A 94 17.48 4.47 13.75
CA PRO A 94 17.41 4.47 12.30
C PRO A 94 18.70 5.01 11.64
N TYR A 95 19.42 5.91 12.30
CA TYR A 95 20.66 6.47 11.78
C TYR A 95 21.83 5.49 11.69
N ARG A 96 21.85 4.47 12.56
CA ARG A 96 22.88 3.42 12.56
C ARG A 96 22.47 2.21 11.74
N ALA A 97 21.21 2.12 11.43
CA ALA A 97 20.59 0.99 10.78
C ALA A 97 20.25 1.30 9.32
N ASP A 98 21.01 2.13 8.63
CA ASP A 98 20.83 2.43 7.22
C ASP A 98 21.86 1.65 6.39
N VAL A 99 21.36 0.74 5.55
CA VAL A 99 22.19 -0.13 4.68
C VAL A 99 23.09 0.70 3.78
N SER A 100 22.58 1.79 3.20
CA SER A 100 23.38 2.63 2.30
C SER A 100 24.58 3.25 3.02
N LYS A 101 24.39 3.69 4.26
CA LYS A 101 25.47 4.27 5.09
C LYS A 101 26.44 3.22 5.61
N VAL A 102 25.95 2.04 6.01
CA VAL A 102 26.81 0.93 6.39
C VAL A 102 27.72 0.53 5.23
N LEU A 103 27.19 0.44 4.02
CA LEU A 103 27.98 0.05 2.86
C LEU A 103 28.87 1.19 2.32
N GLU A 104 28.54 2.43 2.57
CA GLU A 104 29.44 3.57 2.28
C GLU A 104 30.69 3.56 3.18
N GLU A 105 30.52 3.25 4.48
CA GLU A 105 31.60 3.21 5.46
C GLU A 105 32.41 1.90 5.42
N ALA A 106 31.75 0.78 5.12
CA ALA A 106 32.31 -0.57 5.11
C ALA A 106 31.80 -1.39 3.91
N PRO A 107 32.28 -1.12 2.69
CA PRO A 107 31.80 -1.80 1.48
C PRO A 107 31.95 -3.34 1.52
N GLU A 108 32.96 -3.84 2.23
CA GLU A 108 33.20 -5.26 2.42
C GLU A 108 32.11 -5.97 3.24
N ALA A 109 31.35 -5.24 4.06
CA ALA A 109 30.24 -5.78 4.83
C ALA A 109 29.16 -6.42 3.94
N ARG A 110 29.09 -6.03 2.67
CA ARG A 110 28.18 -6.59 1.68
C ARG A 110 28.38 -8.10 1.48
N LEU A 111 29.59 -8.60 1.62
CA LEU A 111 29.94 -10.01 1.40
C LEU A 111 30.06 -10.82 2.70
N ASP A 112 29.88 -10.19 3.85
CA ASP A 112 30.02 -10.84 5.17
C ASP A 112 28.78 -10.54 6.05
N ALA A 113 27.95 -11.56 6.25
CA ALA A 113 26.75 -11.47 7.10
C ALA A 113 27.05 -11.14 8.57
N ASN A 114 28.28 -11.44 9.01
CA ASN A 114 28.73 -11.25 10.39
C ASN A 114 29.68 -10.06 10.55
N HIS A 115 29.81 -9.22 9.53
CA HIS A 115 30.69 -8.07 9.58
C HIS A 115 30.29 -7.15 10.77
N PRO A 116 31.29 -6.63 11.53
CA PRO A 116 31.00 -5.80 12.72
C PRO A 116 30.18 -4.54 12.45
N ALA A 117 30.11 -4.07 11.22
CA ALA A 117 29.26 -2.94 10.82
C ALA A 117 27.75 -3.26 10.90
N TRP A 118 27.38 -4.54 10.89
CA TRP A 118 25.99 -4.96 11.08
C TRP A 118 25.66 -5.04 12.58
N THR A 119 25.18 -3.94 13.15
CA THR A 119 24.94 -3.81 14.60
C THR A 119 23.49 -4.00 15.01
N GLU A 120 22.56 -3.97 14.07
CA GLU A 120 21.12 -3.97 14.31
C GLU A 120 20.44 -5.23 13.75
N GLY A 121 19.21 -5.50 14.18
CA GLY A 121 18.40 -6.62 13.67
C GLY A 121 17.54 -6.23 12.46
N SER A 122 17.14 -4.97 12.38
CA SER A 122 16.40 -4.39 11.27
C SER A 122 17.11 -3.16 10.75
N TYR A 123 16.95 -2.88 9.47
CA TYR A 123 17.69 -1.83 8.78
C TYR A 123 16.76 -1.03 7.86
N HIS A 124 17.02 0.27 7.77
CA HIS A 124 16.60 1.06 6.62
C HIS A 124 17.47 0.69 5.42
N TRP A 125 16.87 0.49 4.25
CA TRP A 125 17.64 0.26 3.02
C TRP A 125 18.16 1.57 2.39
N GLY A 126 17.60 2.72 2.80
CA GLY A 126 17.96 4.06 2.41
C GLY A 126 17.28 5.11 3.26
N GLU A 127 17.58 6.39 3.03
CA GLU A 127 16.99 7.50 3.76
C GLU A 127 15.80 8.09 3.00
N PRO A 128 14.59 8.14 3.59
CA PRO A 128 13.46 8.87 3.02
C PRO A 128 13.80 10.35 2.76
N GLU A 129 13.16 10.98 1.78
CA GLU A 129 13.34 12.40 1.51
C GLU A 129 13.05 13.28 2.75
N VAL A 130 12.04 12.90 3.52
CA VAL A 130 11.65 13.57 4.78
C VAL A 130 12.60 13.28 5.94
N GLY A 131 13.63 12.46 5.74
CA GLY A 131 14.45 11.91 6.80
C GLY A 131 13.82 10.68 7.44
N TYR A 132 14.50 10.09 8.45
CA TYR A 132 13.95 8.98 9.22
C TYR A 132 12.82 9.51 10.10
N PHE A 133 11.65 8.86 10.02
CA PHE A 133 10.43 9.33 10.67
C PHE A 133 9.76 8.24 11.50
N LEU A 134 8.89 8.64 12.39
CA LEU A 134 7.95 7.76 13.07
C LEU A 134 6.59 7.82 12.38
N SER A 135 5.89 6.69 12.32
CA SER A 135 4.55 6.61 11.71
C SER A 135 3.51 7.52 12.37
N ARG A 136 3.81 8.08 13.56
CA ARG A 136 2.99 9.07 14.26
C ARG A 136 3.37 10.53 13.99
N ASP A 137 4.30 10.78 13.10
CA ASP A 137 4.68 12.15 12.74
C ASP A 137 3.59 12.78 11.86
N GLU A 138 2.84 13.73 12.43
CA GLU A 138 1.72 14.39 11.72
C GLU A 138 2.20 15.15 10.47
N TYR A 139 3.41 15.69 10.46
CA TYR A 139 3.96 16.35 9.28
C TYR A 139 4.16 15.36 8.13
N VAL A 140 4.74 14.19 8.41
CA VAL A 140 4.96 13.15 7.40
C VAL A 140 3.62 12.59 6.91
N ILE A 141 2.69 12.32 7.83
CA ILE A 141 1.34 11.86 7.47
C ILE A 141 0.67 12.86 6.51
N ARG A 142 0.68 14.15 6.84
CA ARG A 142 0.08 15.18 5.98
C ARG A 142 0.74 15.24 4.59
N LYS A 143 2.06 15.16 4.54
CA LYS A 143 2.80 15.12 3.28
C LYS A 143 2.42 13.89 2.46
N ASP A 144 2.46 12.71 3.05
CA ASP A 144 2.12 11.46 2.38
C ASP A 144 0.69 11.47 1.83
N MET A 145 -0.29 11.87 2.66
CA MET A 145 -1.69 11.91 2.24
C MET A 145 -1.91 12.91 1.09
N SER A 146 -1.27 14.06 1.13
CA SER A 146 -1.34 15.04 0.04
C SER A 146 -0.72 14.49 -1.24
N MET A 147 0.48 13.92 -1.17
CA MET A 147 1.17 13.34 -2.33
C MET A 147 0.37 12.19 -2.95
N LEU A 148 -0.17 11.31 -2.12
CA LEU A 148 -0.95 10.16 -2.59
C LEU A 148 -2.28 10.61 -3.24
N ALA A 149 -2.98 11.57 -2.62
CA ALA A 149 -4.20 12.13 -3.20
C ALA A 149 -3.93 12.84 -4.53
N ASP A 150 -2.84 13.61 -4.59
CA ASP A 150 -2.42 14.33 -5.80
C ASP A 150 -2.02 13.41 -6.94
N ALA A 151 -1.38 12.28 -6.63
CA ALA A 151 -1.08 11.25 -7.62
C ALA A 151 -2.33 10.47 -8.07
N GLY A 152 -3.43 10.55 -7.33
CA GLY A 152 -4.68 9.87 -7.63
C GLY A 152 -4.82 8.48 -6.98
N VAL A 153 -4.16 8.26 -5.87
CA VAL A 153 -4.38 7.08 -5.03
C VAL A 153 -5.67 7.25 -4.23
N ASP A 154 -6.52 6.23 -4.26
CA ASP A 154 -7.83 6.23 -3.61
C ASP A 154 -7.81 5.55 -2.24
N VAL A 155 -6.94 4.54 -2.07
CA VAL A 155 -7.02 3.63 -0.91
C VAL A 155 -5.65 3.33 -0.34
N LEU A 156 -5.50 3.52 0.97
CA LEU A 156 -4.42 2.94 1.74
C LEU A 156 -4.79 1.49 2.10
N VAL A 157 -3.96 0.55 1.71
CA VAL A 157 -4.05 -0.83 2.16
C VAL A 157 -3.13 -0.97 3.36
N MET A 158 -3.72 -0.97 4.56
CA MET A 158 -3.00 -0.95 5.83
C MET A 158 -2.39 -2.31 6.14
N ASP A 159 -1.09 -2.33 6.43
CA ASP A 159 -0.40 -3.57 6.77
C ASP A 159 -0.80 -4.10 8.16
N VAL A 160 -1.37 -5.30 8.16
CA VAL A 160 -1.57 -6.14 9.35
C VAL A 160 -1.14 -7.58 9.04
N THR A 161 -0.31 -7.77 8.04
CA THR A 161 0.08 -9.10 7.55
C THR A 161 0.85 -9.91 8.59
N ASN A 162 1.58 -9.24 9.48
CA ASN A 162 2.35 -9.85 10.56
C ASN A 162 1.57 -9.99 11.88
N ALA A 163 0.25 -9.80 11.84
CA ALA A 163 -0.65 -9.86 12.99
C ALA A 163 -0.35 -8.82 14.10
N VAL A 164 0.44 -7.79 13.80
CA VAL A 164 0.69 -6.67 14.70
C VAL A 164 -0.37 -5.60 14.48
N ARG A 165 -0.95 -5.09 15.56
CA ARG A 165 -1.94 -4.02 15.55
C ARG A 165 -1.28 -2.75 16.03
N TYR A 166 -1.14 -1.78 15.15
CA TYR A 166 -0.48 -0.49 15.40
C TYR A 166 -1.53 0.55 15.82
N TRP A 167 -2.23 0.32 16.96
CA TRP A 167 -3.40 1.12 17.36
C TRP A 167 -3.08 2.60 17.51
N ASP A 168 -1.96 2.96 18.13
CA ASP A 168 -1.58 4.34 18.38
C ASP A 168 -1.16 5.05 17.08
N GLU A 169 -0.48 4.32 16.20
CA GLU A 169 -0.09 4.80 14.88
C GLU A 169 -1.33 5.04 14.00
N TRP A 170 -2.26 4.09 14.00
CA TRP A 170 -3.52 4.21 13.24
C TRP A 170 -4.41 5.32 13.79
N GLU A 171 -4.51 5.48 15.10
CA GLU A 171 -5.27 6.59 15.69
C GLU A 171 -4.72 7.94 15.24
N THR A 172 -3.40 8.12 15.27
CA THR A 172 -2.76 9.35 14.80
C THR A 172 -2.98 9.56 13.31
N LEU A 173 -2.77 8.52 12.49
CA LEU A 173 -2.96 8.56 11.05
C LEU A 173 -4.39 8.97 10.68
N PHE A 174 -5.38 8.20 11.15
CA PHE A 174 -6.76 8.42 10.75
C PHE A 174 -7.35 9.72 11.33
N THR A 175 -6.95 10.11 12.53
CA THR A 175 -7.34 11.42 13.09
C THR A 175 -6.75 12.55 12.27
N THR A 176 -5.50 12.44 11.82
CA THR A 176 -4.86 13.43 10.95
C THR A 176 -5.56 13.49 9.59
N MET A 177 -5.90 12.35 8.99
CA MET A 177 -6.66 12.30 7.74
C MET A 177 -8.04 12.97 7.89
N GLN A 178 -8.75 12.75 9.00
CA GLN A 178 -10.03 13.42 9.26
C GLN A 178 -9.86 14.94 9.44
N LYS A 179 -8.79 15.40 10.11
CA LYS A 179 -8.46 16.83 10.18
C LYS A 179 -8.22 17.41 8.79
N MET A 180 -7.40 16.75 7.95
CA MET A 180 -7.14 17.19 6.59
C MET A 180 -8.42 17.27 5.76
N LYS A 181 -9.30 16.28 5.88
CA LYS A 181 -10.60 16.26 5.22
C LYS A 181 -11.49 17.43 5.69
N ALA A 182 -11.51 17.69 6.99
CA ALA A 182 -12.25 18.84 7.56
C ALA A 182 -11.68 20.20 7.12
N GLU A 183 -10.40 20.26 6.83
CA GLU A 183 -9.72 21.43 6.25
C GLU A 183 -10.00 21.61 4.74
N GLY A 184 -10.71 20.66 4.10
CA GLY A 184 -11.03 20.67 2.68
C GLY A 184 -10.00 19.95 1.78
N ASN A 185 -9.03 19.28 2.36
CA ASN A 185 -8.07 18.48 1.60
C ASN A 185 -8.68 17.12 1.23
N LYS A 186 -8.27 16.59 0.09
CA LYS A 186 -8.51 15.20 -0.27
C LYS A 186 -7.51 14.31 0.44
N VAL A 187 -7.99 13.15 0.88
CA VAL A 187 -7.17 12.09 1.45
C VAL A 187 -7.66 10.75 0.92
N PRO A 188 -6.79 9.75 0.77
CA PRO A 188 -7.22 8.39 0.46
C PRO A 188 -8.17 7.84 1.53
N GLN A 189 -8.98 6.86 1.17
CA GLN A 189 -9.68 6.01 2.12
C GLN A 189 -8.76 4.88 2.60
N PHE A 190 -9.21 4.00 3.51
CA PHE A 190 -8.41 2.87 3.93
C PHE A 190 -9.18 1.55 3.93
N CYS A 191 -8.45 0.46 3.77
CA CYS A 191 -8.83 -0.90 4.13
C CYS A 191 -7.66 -1.61 4.80
N PHE A 192 -7.91 -2.73 5.49
CA PHE A 192 -6.86 -3.52 6.11
C PHE A 192 -6.55 -4.78 5.30
N TRP A 193 -5.30 -5.23 5.41
CA TRP A 193 -4.87 -6.52 4.91
C TRP A 193 -4.24 -7.36 6.02
N ALA A 194 -4.95 -8.43 6.43
CA ALA A 194 -4.55 -9.37 7.47
C ALA A 194 -4.25 -10.73 6.85
N PHE A 195 -3.02 -11.24 7.00
CA PHE A 195 -2.62 -12.47 6.32
C PHE A 195 -1.97 -13.52 7.21
N ASN A 196 -0.87 -13.22 7.89
CA ASN A 196 -0.09 -14.18 8.66
C ASN A 196 -0.48 -14.25 10.15
N GLY A 197 -0.03 -15.31 10.81
CA GLY A 197 -0.24 -15.53 12.23
C GLY A 197 -1.71 -15.76 12.58
N PRO A 198 -2.18 -15.30 13.74
CA PRO A 198 -3.55 -15.50 14.19
C PRO A 198 -4.54 -14.59 13.45
N VAL A 199 -4.67 -14.76 12.13
CA VAL A 199 -5.45 -13.90 11.21
C VAL A 199 -6.88 -13.71 11.68
N ILE A 200 -7.53 -14.77 12.17
CA ILE A 200 -8.93 -14.70 12.61
C ILE A 200 -9.08 -13.73 13.78
N SER A 201 -8.19 -13.80 14.78
CA SER A 201 -8.23 -12.86 15.90
C SER A 201 -7.88 -11.43 15.49
N VAL A 202 -6.98 -11.26 14.51
CA VAL A 202 -6.67 -9.94 13.95
C VAL A 202 -7.89 -9.32 13.31
N VAL A 203 -8.57 -10.06 12.44
CA VAL A 203 -9.77 -9.59 11.76
C VAL A 203 -10.89 -9.27 12.74
N GLN A 204 -11.05 -10.12 13.78
CA GLN A 204 -12.03 -9.86 14.83
C GLN A 204 -11.70 -8.59 15.63
N ASP A 205 -10.44 -8.38 16.00
CA ASP A 205 -10.01 -7.16 16.69
C ASP A 205 -10.27 -5.89 15.85
N LEU A 206 -9.98 -5.96 14.53
CA LEU A 206 -10.27 -4.85 13.62
C LEU A 206 -11.77 -4.57 13.54
N TYR A 207 -12.57 -5.63 13.42
CA TYR A 207 -14.03 -5.51 13.39
C TYR A 207 -14.54 -4.88 14.69
N ASP A 208 -14.20 -5.46 15.84
CA ASP A 208 -14.73 -5.02 17.14
C ASP A 208 -14.29 -3.60 17.51
N LYS A 209 -13.02 -3.22 17.24
CA LYS A 209 -12.44 -1.96 17.72
C LYS A 209 -12.55 -0.79 16.74
N VAL A 210 -12.73 -1.06 15.44
CA VAL A 210 -12.81 -0.03 14.40
C VAL A 210 -14.19 0.02 13.79
N TYR A 211 -14.62 -1.07 13.18
CA TYR A 211 -15.82 -1.07 12.34
C TYR A 211 -17.11 -1.11 13.14
N LYS A 212 -17.22 -1.96 14.13
CA LYS A 212 -18.39 -2.06 15.02
C LYS A 212 -18.61 -0.77 15.80
N GLU A 213 -17.54 -0.10 16.20
CA GLU A 213 -17.53 1.19 16.86
C GLU A 213 -17.75 2.38 15.92
N ASN A 214 -17.86 2.14 14.61
CA ASN A 214 -17.93 3.16 13.56
C ASN A 214 -16.79 4.20 13.60
N LYS A 215 -15.61 3.83 14.11
CA LYS A 215 -14.47 4.72 14.15
C LYS A 215 -13.96 5.00 12.73
N TYR A 216 -13.73 6.28 12.44
CA TYR A 216 -13.21 6.74 11.14
C TYR A 216 -14.07 6.29 9.94
N LYS A 217 -15.38 6.13 10.11
CA LYS A 217 -16.30 5.59 9.10
C LYS A 217 -16.27 6.35 7.79
N ASP A 218 -16.03 7.63 7.82
CA ASP A 218 -15.90 8.53 6.67
C ASP A 218 -14.62 8.31 5.86
N LEU A 219 -13.69 7.48 6.36
CA LEU A 219 -12.46 7.08 5.70
C LEU A 219 -12.46 5.60 5.25
N TRP A 220 -13.52 4.83 5.54
CA TRP A 220 -13.56 3.43 5.13
C TRP A 220 -13.70 3.30 3.62
N PHE A 221 -12.91 2.41 3.04
CA PHE A 221 -13.06 2.09 1.63
C PHE A 221 -14.09 0.97 1.43
N TYR A 222 -15.02 1.20 0.53
CA TYR A 222 -16.08 0.26 0.18
C TYR A 222 -15.82 -0.38 -1.17
N TRP A 223 -15.92 -1.72 -1.24
CA TRP A 223 -15.92 -2.47 -2.48
C TRP A 223 -17.26 -3.15 -2.66
N GLY A 224 -18.04 -2.68 -3.63
CA GLY A 224 -19.47 -2.92 -3.64
C GLY A 224 -20.18 -2.09 -2.57
N ASP A 225 -21.05 -2.72 -1.81
CA ASP A 225 -21.88 -2.10 -0.77
C ASP A 225 -21.33 -2.27 0.66
N LYS A 226 -20.19 -2.94 0.81
CA LYS A 226 -19.57 -3.25 2.11
C LYS A 226 -18.13 -2.76 2.19
N PRO A 227 -17.61 -2.47 3.40
CA PRO A 227 -16.19 -2.18 3.57
C PRO A 227 -15.32 -3.33 3.05
N LEU A 228 -14.23 -2.99 2.37
CA LEU A 228 -13.26 -3.99 1.91
C LEU A 228 -12.37 -4.46 3.05
N LEU A 229 -12.19 -5.78 3.15
CA LEU A 229 -11.15 -6.39 3.96
C LEU A 229 -10.38 -7.41 3.12
N LEU A 230 -9.07 -7.25 3.07
CA LEU A 230 -8.17 -8.22 2.47
C LEU A 230 -7.69 -9.18 3.56
N TYR A 231 -7.73 -10.48 3.29
CA TYR A 231 -7.49 -11.47 4.33
C TYR A 231 -6.91 -12.77 3.76
N ASN A 232 -6.51 -13.66 4.65
CA ASN A 232 -6.23 -15.04 4.28
C ASN A 232 -7.53 -15.86 4.32
N GLY A 233 -8.00 -16.26 3.15
CA GLY A 233 -9.23 -17.05 3.02
C GLY A 233 -9.10 -18.52 3.44
N LYS A 234 -7.88 -19.01 3.72
CA LYS A 234 -7.59 -20.38 4.13
C LYS A 234 -7.02 -20.41 5.56
N PRO A 235 -7.84 -20.66 6.59
CA PRO A 235 -7.39 -20.64 7.99
C PRO A 235 -6.25 -21.62 8.30
N ALA A 236 -6.02 -22.61 7.45
CA ALA A 236 -4.96 -23.60 7.62
C ALA A 236 -3.55 -23.08 7.29
N MET A 237 -3.43 -21.88 6.77
CA MET A 237 -2.14 -21.22 6.54
C MET A 237 -1.65 -20.50 7.81
N ASP A 238 -1.76 -21.13 8.94
CA ASP A 238 -0.91 -20.85 10.06
C ASP A 238 0.50 -21.25 9.63
N ALA A 239 1.24 -20.28 9.10
CA ALA A 239 2.56 -20.46 8.47
C ALA A 239 3.58 -21.09 9.42
N ASN A 240 3.25 -21.17 10.70
CA ASN A 240 4.08 -21.75 11.75
C ASN A 240 3.68 -23.17 12.16
N GLY A 241 2.69 -23.78 11.51
CA GLY A 241 2.35 -25.21 11.74
C GLY A 241 1.99 -25.59 13.17
N GLY A 242 1.93 -24.63 14.07
CA GLY A 242 1.64 -24.83 15.47
C GLY A 242 0.34 -24.14 15.81
N GLY A 243 -0.76 -24.83 15.64
CA GLY A 243 -2.12 -24.40 15.92
C GLY A 243 -2.24 -23.38 17.04
N VAL A 244 -2.01 -22.10 16.73
CA VAL A 244 -2.33 -21.02 17.64
C VAL A 244 -3.85 -21.00 17.75
N LYS A 245 -4.34 -21.50 18.85
CA LYS A 245 -5.76 -21.44 19.16
C LYS A 245 -6.16 -19.98 19.31
N ASN A 246 -6.92 -19.48 18.37
CA ASN A 246 -7.49 -18.13 18.44
C ASN A 246 -8.73 -18.18 19.34
N PRO A 247 -8.69 -17.63 20.58
CA PRO A 247 -9.84 -17.65 21.45
C PRO A 247 -11.02 -16.92 20.79
N ASN A 248 -12.18 -17.54 20.86
CA ASN A 248 -13.42 -16.93 20.39
C ASN A 248 -14.06 -16.13 21.54
N PRO A 249 -14.09 -14.79 21.50
CA PRO A 249 -14.71 -13.98 22.54
C PRO A 249 -16.24 -14.15 22.62
N HIS A 250 -16.86 -14.72 21.60
CA HIS A 250 -18.30 -15.02 21.60
C HIS A 250 -18.61 -16.37 22.20
N TYR A 251 -17.60 -17.22 22.46
CA TYR A 251 -17.83 -18.56 23.02
C TYR A 251 -18.60 -18.48 24.34
N ASP A 252 -19.76 -19.17 24.38
CA ASP A 252 -20.54 -19.34 25.59
C ASP A 252 -20.97 -20.82 25.68
N PRO A 253 -20.56 -21.58 26.74
CA PRO A 253 -20.96 -22.97 26.92
C PRO A 253 -22.48 -23.17 26.94
N LYS A 254 -23.28 -22.14 27.25
CA LYS A 254 -24.74 -22.19 27.18
C LYS A 254 -25.23 -22.45 25.76
N ALA A 255 -24.51 -22.02 24.75
CA ALA A 255 -24.84 -22.30 23.36
C ALA A 255 -24.84 -23.80 23.04
N LEU A 256 -24.13 -24.63 23.81
CA LEU A 256 -24.09 -26.07 23.66
C LEU A 256 -25.12 -26.81 24.51
N THR A 257 -25.58 -26.22 25.64
CA THR A 257 -26.29 -26.96 26.70
C THR A 257 -27.66 -26.40 27.02
N ASP A 258 -27.95 -25.15 26.71
CA ASP A 258 -29.21 -24.48 27.06
C ASP A 258 -30.04 -24.17 25.80
N SER A 259 -31.05 -24.98 25.55
CA SER A 259 -31.94 -24.78 24.39
C SER A 259 -32.77 -23.49 24.43
N SER A 260 -32.82 -22.81 25.57
CA SER A 260 -33.48 -21.50 25.71
C SER A 260 -32.52 -20.32 25.45
N TYR A 261 -31.23 -20.59 25.34
CA TYR A 261 -30.22 -19.56 25.04
C TYR A 261 -30.41 -19.03 23.62
N PRO A 262 -30.39 -17.70 23.41
CA PRO A 262 -30.62 -17.10 22.08
C PRO A 262 -29.70 -17.62 20.98
N HIS A 263 -28.50 -18.04 21.34
CA HIS A 263 -27.47 -18.56 20.42
C HIS A 263 -27.28 -20.08 20.56
N TYR A 264 -28.33 -20.80 20.98
CA TYR A 264 -28.27 -22.28 21.11
C TYR A 264 -27.95 -22.94 19.76
N ASN A 265 -26.90 -23.77 19.75
CA ASN A 265 -26.34 -24.40 18.56
C ASN A 265 -25.83 -23.41 17.48
N ASP A 266 -25.61 -22.17 17.81
CA ASP A 266 -25.01 -21.20 16.89
C ASP A 266 -23.51 -21.49 16.78
N PRO A 267 -22.96 -21.79 15.55
CA PRO A 267 -21.55 -22.09 15.35
C PRO A 267 -20.61 -20.99 15.85
N ASP A 268 -21.05 -19.72 15.81
CA ASP A 268 -20.25 -18.58 16.26
C ASP A 268 -20.09 -18.54 17.79
N TYR A 269 -20.94 -19.26 18.54
CA TYR A 269 -20.96 -19.29 20.00
C TYR A 269 -20.63 -20.67 20.61
N THR A 270 -20.61 -21.72 19.79
CA THR A 270 -20.37 -23.10 20.25
C THR A 270 -18.91 -23.51 20.23
N ASN A 271 -18.04 -22.77 19.53
CA ASN A 271 -16.63 -23.08 19.39
C ASN A 271 -15.79 -22.21 20.34
N GLU A 272 -15.04 -22.85 21.24
CA GLU A 272 -14.11 -22.15 22.18
C GLU A 272 -13.03 -21.36 21.43
N PHE A 273 -12.66 -21.81 20.25
CA PHE A 273 -11.67 -21.17 19.39
C PHE A 273 -12.27 -20.93 18.01
N TYR A 274 -11.85 -19.85 17.37
CA TYR A 274 -12.21 -19.63 15.98
C TYR A 274 -11.67 -20.76 15.11
N THR A 275 -12.56 -21.42 14.41
CA THR A 275 -12.23 -22.34 13.31
C THR A 275 -12.35 -21.68 11.94
N ASP A 276 -13.03 -20.55 11.89
CA ASP A 276 -13.27 -19.69 10.73
C ASP A 276 -13.74 -18.31 11.22
N TYR A 277 -13.86 -17.33 10.32
CA TYR A 277 -14.43 -16.01 10.66
C TYR A 277 -15.89 -16.15 11.09
N THR A 278 -16.29 -15.35 12.08
CA THR A 278 -17.68 -15.34 12.51
C THR A 278 -18.61 -14.90 11.38
N ARG A 279 -19.86 -15.32 11.44
CA ARG A 279 -20.88 -14.92 10.46
C ARG A 279 -21.02 -13.40 10.41
N GLU A 280 -21.04 -12.75 11.58
CA GLU A 280 -21.13 -11.30 11.70
C GLU A 280 -20.01 -10.59 10.89
N VAL A 281 -18.76 -11.05 10.99
CA VAL A 281 -17.62 -10.51 10.23
C VAL A 281 -17.79 -10.77 8.73
N LYS A 282 -18.14 -12.00 8.35
CA LYS A 282 -18.36 -12.37 6.94
C LYS A 282 -19.48 -11.56 6.29
N ASP A 283 -20.53 -11.28 7.03
CA ASP A 283 -21.67 -10.53 6.52
C ASP A 283 -21.39 -9.03 6.45
N PHE A 284 -20.47 -8.52 7.27
CA PHE A 284 -20.15 -7.10 7.34
C PHE A 284 -19.24 -6.65 6.20
N PHE A 285 -18.25 -7.43 5.81
CA PHE A 285 -17.22 -7.04 4.83
C PHE A 285 -17.46 -7.59 3.43
N THR A 286 -16.97 -6.88 2.43
CA THR A 286 -16.54 -7.51 1.19
C THR A 286 -15.16 -8.09 1.41
N LEU A 287 -15.04 -9.42 1.32
CA LEU A 287 -13.82 -10.15 1.57
C LEU A 287 -13.13 -10.52 0.26
N ARG A 288 -11.82 -10.30 0.18
CA ARG A 288 -10.96 -10.82 -0.88
C ARG A 288 -9.73 -11.44 -0.28
N THR A 289 -9.40 -12.65 -0.72
CA THR A 289 -8.10 -13.24 -0.40
C THR A 289 -7.02 -12.47 -1.14
N MET A 290 -5.93 -12.15 -0.47
CA MET A 290 -4.80 -11.48 -1.11
C MET A 290 -3.50 -12.10 -0.67
N TRP A 291 -2.65 -12.46 -1.64
CA TRP A 291 -1.29 -12.89 -1.42
C TRP A 291 -0.43 -12.63 -2.65
N TRP A 292 0.85 -12.96 -2.53
CA TRP A 292 1.76 -12.93 -3.67
C TRP A 292 1.25 -13.85 -4.78
N GLY A 293 1.27 -13.40 -6.00
CA GLY A 293 0.75 -14.13 -7.15
C GLY A 293 1.61 -15.33 -7.54
N TYR A 294 1.55 -16.39 -6.75
CA TYR A 294 2.14 -17.67 -7.05
C TYR A 294 1.30 -18.49 -8.03
N TYR A 295 1.93 -19.43 -8.71
CA TYR A 295 1.19 -20.39 -9.51
C TYR A 295 0.35 -21.32 -8.65
N GLU A 296 0.95 -21.86 -7.59
CA GLU A 296 0.26 -22.72 -6.63
C GLU A 296 0.37 -22.15 -5.22
N TRP A 297 -0.74 -22.07 -4.54
CA TRP A 297 -0.82 -21.73 -3.14
C TRP A 297 -1.77 -22.69 -2.43
N ALA A 298 -1.26 -23.35 -1.38
CA ALA A 298 -2.01 -24.39 -0.67
C ALA A 298 -2.56 -25.48 -1.61
N GLY A 299 -1.80 -25.86 -2.65
CA GLY A 299 -2.16 -26.91 -3.60
C GLY A 299 -3.11 -26.51 -4.72
N GLU A 300 -3.45 -25.22 -4.82
CA GLU A 300 -4.35 -24.70 -5.85
C GLU A 300 -3.69 -23.53 -6.59
N ARG A 301 -4.02 -23.38 -7.87
CA ARG A 301 -3.62 -22.16 -8.61
C ARG A 301 -4.20 -20.94 -7.93
N PHE A 302 -3.34 -20.00 -7.59
CA PHE A 302 -3.74 -18.75 -6.93
C PHE A 302 -3.77 -17.57 -7.91
N VAL A 303 -2.69 -17.36 -8.63
CA VAL A 303 -2.54 -16.21 -9.53
C VAL A 303 -3.59 -16.24 -10.64
N GLY A 304 -4.25 -15.10 -10.87
CA GLY A 304 -5.25 -14.92 -11.93
C GLY A 304 -6.55 -15.71 -11.73
N THR A 305 -6.93 -16.01 -10.49
CA THR A 305 -8.15 -16.76 -10.18
C THR A 305 -9.23 -15.88 -9.54
N GLU A 306 -10.47 -16.40 -9.53
CA GLU A 306 -11.65 -15.66 -9.06
C GLU A 306 -11.52 -15.25 -7.58
N GLY A 307 -11.62 -13.95 -7.31
CA GLY A 307 -11.61 -13.38 -5.96
C GLY A 307 -10.27 -13.46 -5.21
N ASN A 308 -9.21 -13.95 -5.87
CA ASN A 308 -7.87 -14.06 -5.30
C ASN A 308 -6.99 -12.94 -5.84
N TRP A 309 -6.83 -11.88 -5.06
CA TRP A 309 -6.03 -10.72 -5.40
C TRP A 309 -4.54 -11.00 -5.19
N SER A 310 -3.71 -10.37 -5.99
CA SER A 310 -2.26 -10.51 -5.94
C SER A 310 -1.61 -9.27 -5.31
N PHE A 311 -0.65 -9.51 -4.43
CA PHE A 311 0.24 -8.52 -3.84
C PHE A 311 1.36 -8.09 -4.80
N GLY A 312 1.76 -9.00 -5.66
CA GLY A 312 2.73 -8.90 -6.72
C GLY A 312 2.76 -10.22 -7.47
N TYR A 313 3.68 -10.40 -8.39
CA TYR A 313 3.79 -11.64 -9.15
C TYR A 313 5.16 -12.27 -8.97
N ASP A 314 5.22 -13.57 -8.67
CA ASP A 314 6.48 -14.32 -8.63
C ASP A 314 6.93 -14.67 -10.05
N LEU A 315 7.52 -13.72 -10.75
CA LEU A 315 8.08 -13.94 -12.09
C LEU A 315 9.38 -14.76 -12.05
N GLY A 316 9.91 -15.04 -10.87
CA GLY A 316 10.97 -16.03 -10.67
C GLY A 316 10.49 -17.47 -10.82
N ASP A 317 9.18 -17.73 -10.60
CA ASP A 317 8.57 -19.02 -10.95
C ASP A 317 8.34 -19.09 -12.46
N GLU A 318 8.96 -20.07 -13.11
CA GLU A 318 8.90 -20.25 -14.56
C GLU A 318 7.44 -20.40 -15.07
N ARG A 319 6.56 -21.00 -14.28
CA ARG A 319 5.14 -21.15 -14.63
C ARG A 319 4.43 -19.81 -14.65
N VAL A 320 4.67 -18.96 -13.64
CA VAL A 320 4.11 -17.61 -13.57
C VAL A 320 4.69 -16.71 -14.66
N CYS A 321 6.00 -16.77 -14.87
CA CYS A 321 6.67 -16.00 -15.90
C CYS A 321 6.16 -16.29 -17.32
N LYS A 322 5.80 -17.56 -17.60
CA LYS A 322 5.26 -17.98 -18.90
C LYS A 322 3.78 -17.69 -19.09
N MET A 323 3.05 -17.30 -18.04
CA MET A 323 1.64 -16.95 -18.17
C MET A 323 1.48 -15.69 -19.03
N HIS A 324 0.43 -15.67 -19.83
CA HIS A 324 0.07 -14.43 -20.51
C HIS A 324 -0.31 -13.35 -19.48
N PRO A 325 0.03 -12.06 -19.67
CA PRO A 325 -0.30 -11.01 -18.73
C PRO A 325 -1.78 -10.98 -18.30
N SER A 326 -2.71 -11.28 -19.21
CA SER A 326 -4.14 -11.36 -18.88
C SER A 326 -4.50 -12.48 -17.89
N ASP A 327 -3.66 -13.50 -17.80
CA ASP A 327 -3.90 -14.64 -16.91
C ASP A 327 -3.41 -14.36 -15.47
N LEU A 328 -2.72 -13.23 -15.25
CA LEU A 328 -2.30 -12.77 -13.93
C LEU A 328 -3.37 -11.96 -13.21
N VAL A 329 -4.34 -11.45 -13.94
CA VAL A 329 -5.39 -10.57 -13.38
C VAL A 329 -6.39 -11.38 -12.60
N ALA A 330 -6.62 -11.04 -11.34
CA ALA A 330 -7.70 -11.61 -10.57
C ALA A 330 -9.05 -11.21 -11.17
N THR A 331 -9.95 -12.17 -11.32
CA THR A 331 -11.28 -11.93 -11.88
C THR A 331 -12.35 -12.02 -10.79
N PHE A 332 -13.47 -11.36 -11.03
CA PHE A 332 -14.68 -11.55 -10.24
C PHE A 332 -15.91 -11.36 -11.11
N GLN A 333 -16.78 -12.37 -11.13
CA GLN A 333 -18.00 -12.39 -11.95
C GLN A 333 -17.72 -12.06 -13.43
N GLY A 334 -16.65 -12.64 -13.98
CA GLY A 334 -16.25 -12.47 -15.37
C GLY A 334 -15.64 -11.10 -15.73
N LYS A 335 -15.28 -10.29 -14.74
CA LYS A 335 -14.59 -9.00 -14.93
C LYS A 335 -13.16 -9.08 -14.42
N ASN A 336 -12.25 -8.34 -15.04
CA ASN A 336 -10.92 -8.11 -14.53
C ASN A 336 -11.02 -7.23 -13.26
N GLU A 337 -10.88 -7.84 -12.10
CA GLU A 337 -11.11 -7.15 -10.84
C GLU A 337 -9.83 -6.49 -10.32
N GLN A 338 -8.72 -7.22 -10.22
CA GLN A 338 -7.52 -6.68 -9.61
C GLN A 338 -6.23 -7.11 -10.32
N ALA A 339 -5.29 -6.18 -10.45
CA ALA A 339 -3.90 -6.44 -10.83
C ALA A 339 -2.95 -5.72 -9.90
N ALA A 340 -1.77 -6.33 -9.68
CA ALA A 340 -0.71 -5.76 -8.87
C ALA A 340 0.36 -5.09 -9.73
N VAL A 341 0.89 -3.99 -9.22
CA VAL A 341 2.06 -3.28 -9.77
C VAL A 341 3.03 -3.01 -8.63
N THR A 342 4.28 -3.44 -8.78
CA THR A 342 5.31 -3.28 -7.76
C THR A 342 6.63 -2.87 -8.40
N PRO A 343 7.42 -1.99 -7.76
CA PRO A 343 8.75 -1.61 -8.23
C PRO A 343 9.75 -2.76 -8.24
N ALA A 344 9.62 -3.73 -7.31
CA ALA A 344 10.46 -4.92 -7.24
C ALA A 344 9.68 -6.12 -6.74
N GLN A 345 10.25 -7.32 -6.85
CA GLN A 345 9.59 -8.55 -6.43
C GLN A 345 9.78 -8.82 -4.94
N HIS A 346 8.77 -9.46 -4.35
CA HIS A 346 8.87 -10.05 -3.02
C HIS A 346 9.88 -11.22 -3.02
N PRO A 347 10.71 -11.37 -1.97
CA PRO A 347 11.73 -12.42 -1.91
C PRO A 347 11.14 -13.77 -1.53
N THR A 348 10.54 -14.45 -2.45
CA THR A 348 10.06 -15.82 -2.24
C THR A 348 11.05 -16.86 -2.75
N SER A 349 11.39 -16.79 -4.02
CA SER A 349 12.44 -17.59 -4.62
C SER A 349 13.71 -16.77 -4.86
N ILE A 350 13.58 -15.46 -4.99
CA ILE A 350 14.65 -14.55 -5.37
C ILE A 350 14.43 -13.19 -4.70
N VAL A 351 15.42 -12.68 -3.98
CA VAL A 351 15.36 -11.39 -3.27
C VAL A 351 15.21 -10.23 -4.24
N GLY A 352 14.17 -9.45 -4.07
CA GLY A 352 14.03 -8.09 -4.59
C GLY A 352 14.35 -7.90 -6.07
N LYS A 353 14.25 -8.92 -6.90
CA LYS A 353 14.65 -8.83 -8.30
C LYS A 353 13.74 -7.95 -9.12
N SER A 354 14.35 -7.07 -9.90
CA SER A 354 13.73 -6.37 -11.02
C SER A 354 13.73 -7.27 -12.27
N TRP A 355 12.97 -8.35 -12.25
CA TRP A 355 12.85 -9.21 -13.42
C TRP A 355 11.84 -8.67 -14.43
N THR A 356 12.25 -8.62 -15.68
CA THR A 356 11.31 -8.57 -16.79
C THR A 356 10.84 -9.99 -17.15
N ARG A 357 9.74 -10.13 -17.89
CA ARG A 357 9.22 -11.45 -18.33
C ARG A 357 10.17 -12.21 -19.22
N ASP A 358 11.07 -11.53 -19.90
CA ASP A 358 12.06 -12.15 -20.75
C ASP A 358 13.33 -12.57 -19.98
N HIS A 359 13.28 -12.53 -18.64
CA HIS A 359 14.38 -12.83 -17.71
C HIS A 359 15.67 -12.04 -17.98
N LYS A 360 15.56 -10.89 -18.63
CA LYS A 360 16.70 -10.00 -18.80
C LYS A 360 16.93 -9.20 -17.53
N GLU A 361 17.74 -9.77 -16.68
CA GLU A 361 18.23 -9.04 -15.52
C GLU A 361 19.22 -7.95 -15.96
N PRO A 362 19.23 -6.81 -15.27
CA PRO A 362 20.33 -5.88 -15.42
C PRO A 362 21.62 -6.58 -15.00
N ARG A 363 22.71 -6.33 -15.72
CA ARG A 363 24.03 -6.70 -15.20
C ARG A 363 24.30 -5.89 -13.96
N LEU A 364 24.95 -6.52 -12.99
CA LEU A 364 25.35 -5.87 -11.76
C LEU A 364 26.84 -5.60 -11.74
N ASN A 365 27.22 -4.41 -11.26
CA ASN A 365 28.58 -4.09 -10.92
C ASN A 365 28.99 -4.73 -9.58
N ASP A 366 30.24 -4.48 -9.15
CA ASP A 366 30.79 -5.03 -7.91
C ASP A 366 30.07 -4.55 -6.63
N HIS A 367 29.21 -3.54 -6.73
CA HIS A 367 28.39 -3.00 -5.65
C HIS A 367 26.93 -3.46 -5.67
N ASP A 368 26.61 -4.50 -6.47
CA ASP A 368 25.26 -5.02 -6.68
C ASP A 368 24.27 -3.96 -7.21
N MET A 369 24.79 -2.97 -7.91
CA MET A 369 23.99 -1.97 -8.62
C MET A 369 24.01 -2.29 -10.12
N PRO A 370 22.92 -1.98 -10.84
CA PRO A 370 22.85 -2.20 -12.27
C PRO A 370 23.96 -1.49 -13.03
N GLU A 371 24.59 -2.19 -13.99
CA GLU A 371 25.43 -1.56 -15.01
C GLU A 371 24.58 -0.74 -15.99
N PRO A 372 25.22 0.12 -16.83
CA PRO A 372 24.50 0.86 -17.86
C PRO A 372 23.57 -0.05 -18.67
N THR A 373 22.29 0.29 -18.71
CA THR A 373 21.22 -0.56 -19.23
C THR A 373 20.43 0.15 -20.33
N TYR A 374 20.11 -0.55 -21.40
CA TYR A 374 19.22 -0.04 -22.43
C TYR A 374 17.80 0.04 -21.93
N VAL A 375 17.20 1.23 -22.01
CA VAL A 375 15.82 1.50 -21.59
C VAL A 375 14.94 1.54 -22.85
N PRO A 376 14.06 0.54 -23.07
CA PRO A 376 13.33 0.40 -24.33
C PRO A 376 12.46 1.59 -24.69
N TRP A 377 11.74 2.16 -23.73
CA TRP A 377 10.83 3.30 -23.98
C TRP A 377 11.56 4.64 -24.19
N LEU A 378 12.84 4.71 -23.81
CA LEU A 378 13.70 5.87 -24.11
C LEU A 378 14.50 5.68 -25.39
N GLY A 379 14.61 4.45 -25.87
CA GLY A 379 15.44 4.12 -27.05
C GLY A 379 16.93 4.35 -26.85
N LYS A 380 17.43 4.38 -25.61
CA LYS A 380 18.83 4.66 -25.28
C LYS A 380 19.34 3.87 -24.07
N THR A 381 20.66 3.72 -23.98
CA THR A 381 21.32 3.21 -22.78
C THR A 381 21.47 4.35 -21.76
N VAL A 382 21.20 4.06 -20.49
CA VAL A 382 21.36 4.98 -19.35
C VAL A 382 22.40 4.41 -18.40
N ASP A 383 23.17 5.30 -17.78
CA ASP A 383 24.28 4.92 -16.89
C ASP A 383 23.76 4.51 -15.50
N ASP A 384 22.66 5.09 -15.03
CA ASP A 384 21.97 4.72 -13.78
C ASP A 384 20.52 4.29 -14.08
N PRO A 385 20.29 3.02 -14.37
CA PRO A 385 18.94 2.52 -14.65
C PRO A 385 18.04 2.47 -13.44
N THR A 386 18.57 2.49 -12.21
CA THR A 386 17.82 2.45 -10.96
C THR A 386 16.79 3.57 -10.90
N ALA A 387 17.18 4.78 -11.29
CA ALA A 387 16.31 5.95 -11.26
C ALA A 387 15.10 5.84 -12.21
N TYR A 388 15.18 4.97 -13.21
CA TYR A 388 14.15 4.86 -14.26
C TYR A 388 13.00 3.90 -13.94
N GLY A 389 13.16 3.03 -12.93
CA GLY A 389 12.12 2.05 -12.58
C GLY A 389 11.70 1.18 -13.78
N ILE A 390 12.66 0.48 -14.40
CA ILE A 390 12.43 -0.31 -15.62
C ILE A 390 11.42 -1.42 -15.36
N TYR A 391 11.65 -2.21 -14.30
CA TYR A 391 10.71 -3.26 -13.89
C TYR A 391 9.34 -2.69 -13.53
N PHE A 392 9.31 -1.58 -12.81
CA PHE A 392 8.09 -0.90 -12.42
C PHE A 392 7.26 -0.48 -13.64
N GLN A 393 7.90 0.04 -14.69
CA GLN A 393 7.21 0.39 -15.93
C GLN A 393 6.66 -0.83 -16.65
N ASP A 394 7.39 -1.93 -16.70
CA ASP A 394 6.89 -3.18 -17.32
C ASP A 394 5.63 -3.70 -16.60
N ARG A 395 5.59 -3.60 -15.27
CA ARG A 395 4.39 -3.96 -14.48
C ARG A 395 3.23 -3.05 -14.78
N TRP A 396 3.48 -1.74 -14.92
CA TRP A 396 2.46 -0.78 -15.32
C TRP A 396 1.91 -1.09 -16.72
N GLU A 397 2.77 -1.35 -17.71
CA GLU A 397 2.32 -1.64 -19.08
C GLU A 397 1.43 -2.88 -19.14
N GLU A 398 1.75 -3.93 -18.38
CA GLU A 398 0.91 -5.12 -18.30
C GLU A 398 -0.43 -4.83 -17.62
N ALA A 399 -0.41 -4.12 -16.49
CA ALA A 399 -1.61 -3.78 -15.77
C ALA A 399 -2.55 -2.87 -16.58
N LEU A 400 -2.00 -1.87 -17.28
CA LEU A 400 -2.76 -0.97 -18.14
C LEU A 400 -3.43 -1.69 -19.33
N LYS A 401 -2.75 -2.69 -19.93
CA LYS A 401 -3.32 -3.52 -20.98
C LYS A 401 -4.50 -4.36 -20.50
N ASN A 402 -4.42 -4.83 -19.26
CA ASN A 402 -5.46 -5.65 -18.66
C ASN A 402 -6.63 -4.84 -18.11
N ASP A 403 -6.42 -3.57 -17.87
CA ASP A 403 -7.42 -2.59 -17.47
C ASP A 403 -8.36 -3.11 -16.34
N PRO A 404 -7.81 -3.50 -15.16
CA PRO A 404 -8.61 -4.01 -14.05
C PRO A 404 -9.46 -2.91 -13.42
N GLN A 405 -10.39 -3.28 -12.53
CA GLN A 405 -11.15 -2.30 -11.75
C GLN A 405 -10.35 -1.74 -10.57
N PHE A 406 -9.43 -2.54 -10.01
CA PHE A 406 -8.58 -2.16 -8.89
C PHE A 406 -7.11 -2.41 -9.25
N LEU A 407 -6.30 -1.36 -9.24
CA LEU A 407 -4.84 -1.43 -9.33
C LEU A 407 -4.26 -1.36 -7.93
N TYR A 408 -3.47 -2.37 -7.58
CA TYR A 408 -2.78 -2.43 -6.30
C TYR A 408 -1.30 -2.11 -6.49
N LEU A 409 -0.81 -1.13 -5.73
CA LEU A 409 0.58 -0.70 -5.73
C LEU A 409 1.28 -1.21 -4.47
N ASN A 410 2.43 -1.77 -4.62
CA ASN A 410 3.20 -2.31 -3.52
C ASN A 410 4.66 -1.81 -3.63
N ASP A 411 5.10 -0.90 -2.79
CA ASP A 411 4.41 -0.23 -1.68
C ASP A 411 4.70 1.28 -1.65
N TRP A 412 4.15 2.00 -0.65
CA TRP A 412 4.48 3.41 -0.46
C TRP A 412 5.78 3.60 0.33
N ASN A 413 5.88 3.04 1.55
CA ASN A 413 6.87 3.48 2.55
C ASN A 413 7.50 2.33 3.37
N GLU A 414 7.78 1.19 2.76
CA GLU A 414 8.45 0.08 3.45
C GLU A 414 9.97 0.31 3.54
N TRP A 415 10.39 1.25 4.38
CA TRP A 415 11.80 1.64 4.52
C TRP A 415 12.63 0.69 5.37
N THR A 416 12.01 -0.15 6.18
CA THR A 416 12.71 -1.01 7.14
C THR A 416 12.43 -2.47 6.93
N ALA A 417 13.48 -3.28 7.01
CA ALA A 417 13.40 -4.73 6.92
C ALA A 417 14.39 -5.42 7.84
N GLY A 418 14.09 -6.67 8.23
CA GLY A 418 15.01 -7.52 8.94
C GLY A 418 16.14 -8.03 8.03
N LYS A 419 17.35 -8.14 8.58
CA LYS A 419 18.47 -8.80 7.92
C LYS A 419 18.45 -10.30 8.22
N TYR A 420 18.43 -11.13 7.21
CA TYR A 420 18.38 -12.58 7.31
C TYR A 420 19.58 -13.23 6.62
N SER A 421 20.14 -14.28 7.24
CA SER A 421 21.17 -15.09 6.60
C SER A 421 20.59 -15.93 5.47
N SER A 422 21.41 -16.20 4.45
CA SER A 422 21.05 -17.09 3.35
C SER A 422 20.62 -18.45 3.86
N GLY A 423 19.56 -19.00 3.31
CA GLY A 423 19.10 -20.38 3.55
C GLY A 423 17.69 -20.48 4.10
N LYS A 424 17.32 -19.71 5.10
CA LYS A 424 15.94 -19.69 5.62
C LYS A 424 15.61 -18.33 6.22
N ALA A 425 14.44 -17.81 5.90
CA ALA A 425 13.89 -16.70 6.65
C ALA A 425 13.55 -17.16 8.07
N PRO A 426 13.90 -16.40 9.14
CA PRO A 426 13.54 -16.74 10.50
C PRO A 426 12.03 -16.90 10.66
N GLY A 427 11.61 -18.03 11.24
CA GLY A 427 10.20 -18.36 11.45
C GLY A 427 9.45 -18.83 10.21
N SER A 428 10.12 -19.01 9.07
CA SER A 428 9.56 -19.53 7.84
C SER A 428 10.18 -20.90 7.50
N GLU A 429 9.36 -21.83 7.00
CA GLU A 429 9.83 -23.07 6.41
C GLU A 429 10.32 -22.88 4.97
N LEU A 430 10.00 -21.74 4.35
CA LEU A 430 10.45 -21.41 3.01
C LEU A 430 11.96 -21.14 3.05
N PRO A 431 12.72 -21.76 2.14
CA PRO A 431 14.14 -21.44 2.01
C PRO A 431 14.25 -19.97 1.65
N GLY A 432 15.00 -19.21 2.46
CA GLY A 432 15.41 -17.88 2.06
C GLY A 432 16.22 -17.94 0.78
N PRO A 433 16.28 -16.86 0.01
CA PRO A 433 17.02 -16.83 -1.25
C PRO A 433 18.51 -17.11 -0.97
N THR A 434 19.04 -18.11 -1.64
CA THR A 434 20.45 -18.49 -1.57
C THR A 434 21.26 -17.85 -2.67
N GLU A 435 20.58 -17.34 -3.70
CA GLU A 435 21.19 -16.70 -4.86
C GLU A 435 20.51 -15.36 -5.12
N PHE A 436 21.30 -14.38 -5.49
CA PHE A 436 20.86 -13.06 -5.91
C PHE A 436 21.55 -12.77 -7.27
N LEU A 437 20.75 -12.66 -8.33
CA LEU A 437 21.24 -12.44 -9.69
C LEU A 437 22.38 -13.40 -10.09
N GLY A 438 22.19 -14.71 -9.81
CA GLY A 438 23.16 -15.75 -10.16
C GLY A 438 24.38 -15.81 -9.24
N ARG A 439 24.40 -15.06 -8.14
CA ARG A 439 25.46 -15.07 -7.13
C ARG A 439 24.94 -15.56 -5.80
N LYS A 440 25.76 -16.30 -5.05
CA LYS A 440 25.46 -16.62 -3.65
C LYS A 440 25.53 -15.36 -2.82
N ASN A 441 24.43 -15.07 -2.11
CA ASN A 441 24.35 -13.96 -1.20
C ASN A 441 24.43 -14.44 0.25
N PRO A 442 25.32 -13.89 1.09
CA PRO A 442 25.47 -14.33 2.48
C PRO A 442 24.26 -13.93 3.35
N PHE A 443 23.51 -12.91 2.95
CA PHE A 443 22.31 -12.42 3.63
C PHE A 443 21.42 -11.64 2.67
N TYR A 444 20.22 -11.28 3.12
CA TYR A 444 19.28 -10.42 2.42
C TYR A 444 18.39 -9.64 3.40
N PHE A 445 17.73 -8.63 2.90
CA PHE A 445 16.67 -7.90 3.60
C PHE A 445 15.34 -8.29 2.98
N VAL A 446 14.34 -8.57 3.82
CA VAL A 446 13.00 -8.91 3.32
C VAL A 446 12.47 -7.71 2.53
N ASP A 447 12.02 -7.99 1.30
CA ASP A 447 11.39 -7.03 0.39
C ASP A 447 12.27 -5.87 -0.09
N GLN A 448 13.52 -5.81 0.38
CA GLN A 448 14.41 -4.70 0.11
C GLN A 448 15.84 -5.21 0.00
N TYR A 449 16.61 -4.59 -0.87
CA TYR A 449 18.03 -4.87 -0.98
C TYR A 449 18.85 -3.60 -1.20
N ASN A 450 18.50 -2.81 -2.20
CA ASN A 450 19.11 -1.51 -2.52
C ASN A 450 18.14 -0.66 -3.33
N ALA A 451 18.57 0.48 -3.83
CA ALA A 451 17.72 1.41 -4.60
C ALA A 451 17.04 0.78 -5.82
N GLU A 452 17.67 -0.21 -6.49
CA GLU A 452 17.07 -0.92 -7.63
C GLU A 452 16.07 -2.00 -7.18
N PHE A 453 16.33 -2.64 -6.07
CA PHE A 453 15.63 -3.86 -5.65
C PHE A 453 14.78 -3.63 -4.40
N ASN A 454 14.19 -2.46 -4.29
CA ASN A 454 13.22 -2.12 -3.25
C ASN A 454 11.83 -1.90 -3.85
N ARG A 455 10.81 -1.95 -3.02
CA ARG A 455 9.42 -1.74 -3.44
C ARG A 455 8.87 -0.36 -3.09
N THR A 456 9.62 0.44 -2.34
CA THR A 456 9.16 1.73 -1.85
C THR A 456 9.05 2.76 -2.97
N ILE A 457 7.90 3.43 -3.06
CA ILE A 457 7.62 4.48 -4.05
C ILE A 457 7.80 5.88 -3.45
N GLN A 458 7.71 6.02 -2.13
CA GLN A 458 7.92 7.29 -1.43
C GLN A 458 9.29 7.87 -1.79
N PRO A 459 9.40 9.19 -2.05
CA PRO A 459 10.66 9.82 -2.41
C PRO A 459 11.80 9.59 -1.41
N MET A 460 13.01 9.45 -1.92
CA MET A 460 14.21 9.20 -1.12
C MET A 460 15.28 10.28 -1.33
N LYS A 461 16.22 10.37 -0.39
CA LYS A 461 17.45 11.14 -0.58
C LYS A 461 18.43 10.35 -1.43
N GLY A 462 18.86 10.94 -2.54
CA GLY A 462 19.71 10.24 -3.50
C GLY A 462 18.93 9.11 -4.22
N GLY A 463 19.63 8.16 -4.84
CA GLY A 463 19.02 7.07 -5.57
C GLY A 463 18.01 7.55 -6.63
N TYR A 464 16.80 7.04 -6.61
CA TYR A 464 15.76 7.41 -7.57
C TYR A 464 15.07 8.76 -7.24
N THR A 465 15.38 9.42 -6.13
CA THR A 465 14.76 10.69 -5.69
C THR A 465 13.22 10.58 -5.64
N ASP A 466 12.49 11.39 -6.40
CA ASP A 466 11.02 11.35 -6.57
C ASP A 466 10.58 10.65 -7.87
N ASN A 467 11.52 10.06 -8.60
CA ASN A 467 11.25 9.52 -9.93
C ASN A 467 10.19 8.41 -9.93
N TYR A 468 10.15 7.55 -8.90
CA TYR A 468 9.15 6.48 -8.80
C TYR A 468 7.75 7.05 -8.47
N TYR A 469 7.69 8.09 -7.63
CA TYR A 469 6.45 8.81 -7.38
C TYR A 469 5.91 9.46 -8.67
N MET A 470 6.77 10.15 -9.42
CA MET A 470 6.39 10.76 -10.68
C MET A 470 5.96 9.73 -11.72
N GLN A 471 6.66 8.59 -11.80
CA GLN A 471 6.29 7.46 -12.67
C GLN A 471 4.94 6.87 -12.28
N MET A 472 4.67 6.70 -11.00
CA MET A 472 3.38 6.27 -10.48
C MET A 472 2.28 7.23 -10.92
N ALA A 473 2.44 8.53 -10.67
CA ALA A 473 1.45 9.55 -11.02
C ALA A 473 1.17 9.61 -12.53
N GLN A 474 2.21 9.51 -13.38
CA GLN A 474 2.07 9.42 -14.84
C GLN A 474 1.20 8.23 -15.26
N ASN A 475 1.47 7.06 -14.70
CA ASN A 475 0.75 5.84 -15.06
C ASN A 475 -0.67 5.80 -14.47
N ILE A 476 -0.91 6.42 -13.31
CA ILE A 476 -2.27 6.60 -12.78
C ILE A 476 -3.09 7.49 -13.73
N ARG A 477 -2.52 8.56 -14.29
CA ARG A 477 -3.20 9.36 -15.33
C ARG A 477 -3.52 8.52 -16.58
N ARG A 478 -2.61 7.69 -17.04
CA ARG A 478 -2.87 6.75 -18.15
C ARG A 478 -4.02 5.78 -17.83
N TYR A 479 -4.10 5.33 -16.60
CA TYR A 479 -5.15 4.42 -16.13
C TYR A 479 -6.52 5.12 -16.01
N LYS A 480 -6.55 6.27 -15.35
CA LYS A 480 -7.81 6.97 -15.02
C LYS A 480 -8.23 8.02 -16.04
N GLY A 481 -7.33 8.52 -16.87
CA GLY A 481 -7.51 9.71 -17.68
C GLY A 481 -7.32 10.98 -16.87
N VAL A 482 -7.43 12.13 -17.51
CA VAL A 482 -7.34 13.45 -16.88
C VAL A 482 -8.52 14.32 -17.31
N ARG A 483 -8.78 15.38 -16.57
CA ARG A 483 -9.83 16.33 -16.90
C ARG A 483 -9.43 17.20 -18.08
N PRO A 484 -10.43 17.67 -18.84
CA PRO A 484 -10.20 18.67 -19.89
C PRO A 484 -9.74 20.01 -19.32
#